data_0907d117a07f43680f9a2f832a3cb28b
#
_entry.id   0907d117a07f43680f9a2f832a3cb28b
#
_cell.length_a   1.000
_cell.length_b   1.000
_cell.length_c   1.000
_cell.angle_alpha   90.00
_cell.angle_beta   90.00
_cell.angle_gamma   90.00
#
_symmetry.space_group_name_H-M   'P 1'
#
loop_
_entity.id
_entity.type
_entity.pdbx_description
1 polymer ?
#
loop_
_entity_poly.entity_id
_entity_poly.type
_entity_poly.pdbx_seq_one_letter_code
_entity_poly.pdbx_strand_id
1 'polypeptide(L)'
;GESVFIINEESYQFLKSNLQIEMDSYHSQKENVLLGTIGALLGALIGGAVALFIARLGYVAVAAGLVLGICTIKGYEMFARKLSRKGILISVVLMVVTVFLVNQIDLAMEVVAQLGVEFAYAFRVVNELIASGEYPDNYFFNLGMLAVFTLVGAGISISSVWSSHKTKGTARK
;
A
#
# COMPACT_ATOMS: atom_id res chain seq x y z
N GLY A 1 17.27 27.79 22.87
CA GLY A 1 16.43 27.68 24.02
C GLY A 1 15.77 26.32 24.02
N GLU A 2 16.28 25.39 24.84
CA GLU A 2 15.63 24.10 25.09
C GLU A 2 14.41 24.37 25.98
N SER A 3 13.20 24.19 25.43
CA SER A 3 11.98 24.17 26.22
C SER A 3 11.92 22.79 26.93
N VAL A 4 12.41 22.76 28.16
CA VAL A 4 12.22 21.64 29.06
C VAL A 4 10.74 21.62 29.45
N PHE A 5 9.97 20.72 28.83
CA PHE A 5 8.61 20.42 29.29
C PHE A 5 8.73 19.66 30.63
N ILE A 6 8.51 20.38 31.72
CA ILE A 6 8.35 19.77 33.06
C ILE A 6 6.97 19.08 33.04
N ILE A 7 6.93 17.82 32.65
CA ILE A 7 5.73 16.99 32.79
C ILE A 7 5.63 16.64 34.27
N ASN A 8 4.57 17.12 34.94
CA ASN A 8 4.27 16.77 36.32
C ASN A 8 4.11 15.24 36.43
N GLU A 9 4.61 14.65 37.51
CA GLU A 9 4.59 13.20 37.77
C GLU A 9 3.20 12.58 37.58
N GLU A 10 2.15 13.29 37.96
CA GLU A 10 0.77 12.89 37.77
C GLU A 10 0.39 12.79 36.27
N SER A 11 0.79 13.78 35.47
CA SER A 11 0.56 13.77 34.01
C SER A 11 1.35 12.66 33.31
N TYR A 12 2.55 12.35 33.82
CA TYR A 12 3.36 11.25 33.33
C TYR A 12 2.72 9.89 33.63
N GLN A 13 2.24 9.68 34.84
CA GLN A 13 1.55 8.44 35.25
C GLN A 13 0.23 8.26 34.49
N PHE A 14 -0.52 9.34 34.28
CA PHE A 14 -1.76 9.33 33.49
C PHE A 14 -1.51 8.97 32.02
N LEU A 15 -0.51 9.58 31.40
CA LEU A 15 -0.08 9.22 30.03
C LEU A 15 0.38 7.77 29.95
N LYS A 16 1.16 7.31 30.92
CA LYS A 16 1.67 5.94 30.99
C LYS A 16 0.55 4.91 31.14
N SER A 17 -0.43 5.17 31.99
CA SER A 17 -1.59 4.28 32.17
C SER A 17 -2.48 4.21 30.93
N ASN A 18 -2.75 5.34 30.28
CA ASN A 18 -3.52 5.38 29.05
C ASN A 18 -2.80 4.68 27.88
N LEU A 19 -1.49 4.87 27.76
CA LEU A 19 -0.69 4.16 26.76
C LEU A 19 -0.65 2.65 27.02
N GLN A 20 -0.65 2.24 28.27
CA GLN A 20 -0.67 0.82 28.65
C GLN A 20 -2.02 0.19 28.32
N ILE A 21 -3.12 0.86 28.62
CA ILE A 21 -4.48 0.43 28.28
C ILE A 21 -4.67 0.34 26.74
N GLU A 22 -4.15 1.31 25.98
CA GLU A 22 -4.20 1.26 24.51
C GLU A 22 -3.36 0.09 23.94
N MET A 23 -2.19 -0.17 24.53
CA MET A 23 -1.33 -1.30 24.11
C MET A 23 -1.97 -2.64 24.43
N ASP A 24 -2.53 -2.79 25.61
CA ASP A 24 -3.20 -4.02 26.03
C ASP A 24 -4.48 -4.26 25.22
N SER A 25 -5.22 -3.20 24.88
CA SER A 25 -6.38 -3.28 23.98
C SER A 25 -5.97 -3.70 22.57
N TYR A 26 -4.86 -3.18 22.03
CA TYR A 26 -4.34 -3.58 20.72
C TYR A 26 -3.84 -5.03 20.72
N HIS A 27 -3.16 -5.47 21.78
CA HIS A 27 -2.68 -6.86 21.89
C HIS A 27 -3.82 -7.86 22.09
N SER A 28 -4.90 -7.47 22.77
CA SER A 28 -6.09 -8.30 22.98
C SER A 28 -7.05 -8.31 21.78
N GLN A 29 -6.92 -7.36 20.84
CA GLN A 29 -7.74 -7.35 19.62
C GLN A 29 -7.46 -8.59 18.78
N LYS A 30 -8.51 -9.39 18.55
CA LYS A 30 -8.46 -10.47 17.58
C LYS A 30 -8.38 -9.87 16.18
N GLU A 31 -7.31 -10.18 15.45
CA GLU A 31 -7.19 -9.80 14.05
C GLU A 31 -8.29 -10.49 13.25
N ASN A 32 -9.06 -9.73 12.52
CA ASN A 32 -10.00 -10.27 11.57
C ASN A 32 -9.35 -10.29 10.18
N VAL A 33 -8.66 -11.40 9.87
CA VAL A 33 -7.93 -11.58 8.60
C VAL A 33 -8.86 -11.44 7.40
N LEU A 34 -10.11 -11.91 7.50
CA LEU A 34 -11.08 -11.82 6.41
C LEU A 34 -11.42 -10.36 6.10
N LEU A 35 -11.76 -9.58 7.12
CA LEU A 35 -12.03 -8.15 6.95
C LEU A 35 -10.78 -7.40 6.48
N GLY A 36 -9.61 -7.76 7.00
CA GLY A 36 -8.33 -7.20 6.56
C GLY A 36 -8.06 -7.46 5.08
N THR A 37 -8.34 -8.65 4.59
CA THR A 37 -8.19 -9.00 3.16
C THR A 37 -9.13 -8.17 2.28
N ILE A 38 -10.39 -7.99 2.71
CA ILE A 38 -11.35 -7.11 2.01
C ILE A 38 -10.83 -5.67 2.01
N GLY A 39 -10.33 -5.20 3.16
CA GLY A 39 -9.75 -3.87 3.28
C GLY A 39 -8.52 -3.67 2.39
N ALA A 40 -7.64 -4.66 2.31
CA ALA A 40 -6.49 -4.64 1.41
C ALA A 40 -6.91 -4.60 -0.06
N LEU A 41 -7.92 -5.38 -0.42
CA LEU A 41 -8.47 -5.39 -1.78
C LEU A 41 -9.04 -4.02 -2.17
N LEU A 42 -9.86 -3.42 -1.29
CA LEU A 42 -10.39 -2.07 -1.50
C LEU A 42 -9.26 -1.03 -1.58
N GLY A 43 -8.28 -1.12 -0.68
CA GLY A 43 -7.09 -0.27 -0.71
C GLY A 43 -6.28 -0.42 -1.99
N ALA A 44 -6.11 -1.64 -2.48
CA ALA A 44 -5.42 -1.94 -3.74
C ALA A 44 -6.20 -1.41 -4.96
N LEU A 45 -7.53 -1.53 -4.98
CA LEU A 45 -8.36 -0.98 -6.06
C LEU A 45 -8.30 0.56 -6.08
N ILE A 46 -8.45 1.20 -4.93
CA ILE A 46 -8.34 2.66 -4.83
C ILE A 46 -6.93 3.12 -5.19
N GLY A 47 -5.91 2.49 -4.61
CA GLY A 47 -4.51 2.78 -4.89
C GLY A 47 -4.15 2.55 -6.36
N GLY A 48 -4.67 1.50 -6.99
CA GLY A 48 -4.51 1.22 -8.40
C GLY A 48 -5.17 2.26 -9.31
N ALA A 49 -6.38 2.69 -8.99
CA ALA A 49 -7.06 3.76 -9.73
C ALA A 49 -6.30 5.09 -9.64
N VAL A 50 -5.83 5.45 -8.45
CA VAL A 50 -4.99 6.65 -8.24
C VAL A 50 -3.66 6.52 -8.97
N ALA A 51 -3.05 5.33 -8.96
CA ALA A 51 -1.80 5.06 -9.68
C ALA A 51 -1.96 5.27 -11.19
N LEU A 52 -3.04 4.76 -11.79
CA LEU A 52 -3.38 5.00 -13.19
C LEU A 52 -3.60 6.48 -13.50
N PHE A 53 -4.27 7.19 -12.61
CA PHE A 53 -4.48 8.64 -12.77
C PHE A 53 -3.15 9.40 -12.73
N ILE A 54 -2.26 9.07 -11.79
CA ILE A 54 -0.92 9.68 -11.68
C ILE A 54 -0.09 9.40 -12.94
N ALA A 55 -0.13 8.15 -13.46
CA ALA A 55 0.55 7.78 -14.69
C ALA A 55 0.09 8.63 -15.88
N ARG A 56 -1.21 8.93 -15.96
CA ARG A 56 -1.79 9.80 -17.02
C ARG A 56 -1.38 11.26 -16.93
N LEU A 57 -1.03 11.75 -15.75
CA LEU A 57 -0.49 13.11 -15.57
C LEU A 57 0.99 13.20 -15.98
N GLY A 58 1.61 12.12 -16.46
CA GLY A 58 3.01 12.06 -16.85
C GLY A 58 3.98 12.00 -15.65
N TYR A 59 3.45 11.77 -14.44
CA TYR A 59 4.28 11.55 -13.27
C TYR A 59 4.83 10.12 -13.26
N VAL A 60 6.06 10.01 -12.77
CA VAL A 60 6.86 8.78 -12.79
C VAL A 60 6.16 7.65 -12.02
N ALA A 61 6.30 6.42 -12.51
CA ALA A 61 5.84 5.16 -11.88
C ALA A 61 6.16 5.05 -10.38
N VAL A 62 7.15 5.80 -9.89
CA VAL A 62 7.54 5.95 -8.48
C VAL A 62 6.38 6.39 -7.60
N ALA A 63 5.72 7.53 -7.96
CA ALA A 63 4.63 8.07 -7.15
C ALA A 63 3.41 7.13 -7.17
N ALA A 64 3.11 6.55 -8.33
CA ALA A 64 2.03 5.59 -8.50
C ALA A 64 2.23 4.34 -7.61
N GLY A 65 3.45 3.76 -7.63
CA GLY A 65 3.78 2.60 -6.82
C GLY A 65 3.72 2.88 -5.31
N LEU A 66 4.25 4.02 -4.87
CA LEU A 66 4.20 4.41 -3.46
C LEU A 66 2.76 4.51 -2.95
N VAL A 67 1.89 5.18 -3.69
CA VAL A 67 0.47 5.34 -3.31
C VAL A 67 -0.22 3.98 -3.24
N LEU A 68 -0.02 3.11 -4.24
CA LEU A 68 -0.60 1.78 -4.27
C LEU A 68 -0.16 0.94 -3.05
N GLY A 69 1.13 0.95 -2.72
CA GLY A 69 1.67 0.24 -1.57
C GLY A 69 1.10 0.72 -0.24
N ILE A 70 1.06 2.04 -0.04
CA ILE A 70 0.51 2.65 1.18
C ILE A 70 -0.98 2.35 1.32
N CYS A 71 -1.77 2.54 0.24
CA CYS A 71 -3.22 2.31 0.26
C CYS A 71 -3.57 0.86 0.59
N THR A 72 -2.84 -0.10 0.04
CA THR A 72 -3.11 -1.53 0.28
C THR A 72 -2.85 -1.92 1.73
N ILE A 73 -1.69 -1.52 2.31
CA ILE A 73 -1.37 -1.81 3.72
C ILE A 73 -2.31 -1.09 4.67
N LYS A 74 -2.60 0.19 4.42
CA LYS A 74 -3.53 0.97 5.26
C LYS A 74 -4.95 0.44 5.15
N GLY A 75 -5.38 0.00 3.97
CA GLY A 75 -6.66 -0.66 3.78
C GLY A 75 -6.77 -1.92 4.64
N TYR A 76 -5.75 -2.78 4.62
CA TYR A 76 -5.71 -3.96 5.49
C TYR A 76 -5.81 -3.58 6.98
N GLU A 77 -4.94 -2.67 7.44
CA GLU A 77 -4.86 -2.25 8.84
C GLU A 77 -6.19 -1.70 9.36
N MET A 78 -6.85 -0.84 8.58
CA MET A 78 -8.12 -0.23 8.95
C MET A 78 -9.23 -1.27 9.20
N PHE A 79 -9.31 -2.29 8.37
CA PHE A 79 -10.37 -3.29 8.46
C PHE A 79 -10.01 -4.45 9.41
N ALA A 80 -8.75 -4.88 9.43
CA ALA A 80 -8.28 -5.93 10.35
C ALA A 80 -8.11 -5.44 11.79
N ARG A 81 -7.99 -4.13 11.99
CA ARG A 81 -7.64 -3.47 13.28
C ARG A 81 -6.28 -3.86 13.83
N LYS A 82 -5.56 -4.77 13.19
CA LYS A 82 -4.22 -5.25 13.54
C LYS A 82 -3.49 -5.70 12.29
N LEU A 83 -2.22 -5.34 12.18
CA LEU A 83 -1.35 -5.76 11.10
C LEU A 83 -0.43 -6.89 11.58
N SER A 84 -0.76 -8.13 11.25
CA SER A 84 0.07 -9.29 11.54
C SER A 84 1.01 -9.64 10.38
N ARG A 85 1.95 -10.54 10.63
CA ARG A 85 2.81 -11.10 9.56
C ARG A 85 2.00 -11.77 8.44
N LYS A 86 0.87 -12.42 8.79
CA LYS A 86 -0.06 -13.02 7.80
C LYS A 86 -0.74 -11.94 6.97
N GLY A 87 -1.18 -10.86 7.61
CA GLY A 87 -1.78 -9.72 6.93
C GLY A 87 -0.83 -9.03 5.97
N ILE A 88 0.45 -8.87 6.35
CA ILE A 88 1.49 -8.34 5.46
C ILE A 88 1.65 -9.24 4.23
N LEU A 89 1.73 -10.57 4.41
CA LEU A 89 1.89 -11.50 3.31
C LEU A 89 0.70 -11.44 2.34
N ILE A 90 -0.53 -11.43 2.85
CA ILE A 90 -1.75 -11.31 2.03
C ILE A 90 -1.74 -9.99 1.25
N SER A 91 -1.39 -8.88 1.91
CA SER A 91 -1.30 -7.57 1.26
C SER A 91 -0.25 -7.53 0.16
N VAL A 92 0.91 -8.15 0.37
CA VAL A 92 1.97 -8.25 -0.65
C VAL A 92 1.50 -9.04 -1.87
N VAL A 93 0.83 -10.17 -1.67
CA VAL A 93 0.26 -10.97 -2.78
C VAL A 93 -0.76 -10.14 -3.57
N LEU A 94 -1.67 -9.44 -2.88
CA LEU A 94 -2.64 -8.56 -3.52
C LEU A 94 -1.96 -7.41 -4.28
N MET A 95 -0.89 -6.84 -3.73
CA MET A 95 -0.10 -5.80 -4.41
C MET A 95 0.50 -6.32 -5.72
N VAL A 96 1.11 -7.50 -5.72
CA VAL A 96 1.71 -8.09 -6.93
C VAL A 96 0.66 -8.26 -8.02
N VAL A 97 -0.51 -8.80 -7.67
CA VAL A 97 -1.63 -8.95 -8.62
C VAL A 97 -2.10 -7.59 -9.14
N THR A 98 -2.23 -6.61 -8.24
CA THR A 98 -2.71 -5.27 -8.62
C THR A 98 -1.69 -4.52 -9.48
N VAL A 99 -0.41 -4.61 -9.17
CA VAL A 99 0.68 -4.04 -9.99
C VAL A 99 0.63 -4.57 -11.41
N PHE A 100 0.46 -5.89 -11.56
CA PHE A 100 0.33 -6.52 -12.87
C PHE A 100 -0.90 -6.01 -13.63
N LEU A 101 -2.06 -5.96 -12.97
CA LEU A 101 -3.30 -5.45 -13.58
C LEU A 101 -3.20 -3.98 -13.96
N VAL A 102 -2.65 -3.14 -13.09
CA VAL A 102 -2.45 -1.70 -13.36
C VAL A 102 -1.56 -1.50 -14.58
N ASN A 103 -0.45 -2.24 -14.66
CA ASN A 103 0.46 -2.16 -15.81
C ASN A 103 -0.23 -2.57 -17.13
N GLN A 104 -1.08 -3.60 -17.09
CA GLN A 104 -1.85 -4.04 -18.28
C GLN A 104 -2.90 -3.02 -18.71
N ILE A 105 -3.61 -2.43 -17.75
CA ILE A 105 -4.61 -1.39 -18.01
C ILE A 105 -3.91 -0.15 -18.57
N ASP A 106 -2.77 0.24 -18.04
CA ASP A 106 -2.01 1.40 -18.52
C ASP A 106 -1.57 1.23 -19.98
N LEU A 107 -1.01 0.06 -20.32
CA LEU A 107 -0.67 -0.29 -21.70
C LEU A 107 -1.89 -0.29 -22.64
N ALA A 108 -3.01 -0.88 -22.21
CA ALA A 108 -4.23 -0.88 -23.01
C ALA A 108 -4.73 0.55 -23.25
N MET A 109 -4.68 1.41 -22.25
CA MET A 109 -5.04 2.82 -22.39
C MET A 109 -4.08 3.59 -23.31
N GLU A 110 -2.81 3.23 -23.33
CA GLU A 110 -1.84 3.80 -24.27
C GLU A 110 -2.17 3.41 -25.71
N VAL A 111 -2.50 2.14 -25.98
CA VAL A 111 -2.96 1.66 -27.28
C VAL A 111 -4.23 2.39 -27.73
N VAL A 112 -5.20 2.59 -26.80
CA VAL A 112 -6.40 3.39 -27.09
C VAL A 112 -6.03 4.82 -27.52
N ALA A 113 -5.10 5.44 -26.79
CA ALA A 113 -4.69 6.82 -27.06
C ALA A 113 -3.96 6.97 -28.41
N GLN A 114 -3.17 5.97 -28.81
CA GLN A 114 -2.40 5.99 -30.05
C GLN A 114 -3.20 5.57 -31.27
N LEU A 115 -4.06 4.57 -31.15
CA LEU A 115 -4.76 3.96 -32.29
C LEU A 115 -6.24 4.33 -32.36
N GLY A 116 -6.81 4.97 -31.34
CA GLY A 116 -8.22 5.35 -31.31
C GLY A 116 -9.21 4.18 -31.26
N VAL A 117 -8.73 2.99 -30.83
CA VAL A 117 -9.55 1.78 -30.75
C VAL A 117 -10.30 1.69 -29.43
N GLU A 118 -11.31 0.82 -29.36
CA GLU A 118 -12.06 0.58 -28.13
C GLU A 118 -11.18 -0.08 -27.04
N PHE A 119 -11.37 0.33 -25.79
CA PHE A 119 -10.56 -0.17 -24.66
C PHE A 119 -10.61 -1.70 -24.51
N ALA A 120 -11.79 -2.31 -24.68
CA ALA A 120 -11.94 -3.76 -24.58
C ALA A 120 -11.10 -4.51 -25.65
N TYR A 121 -11.02 -3.95 -26.84
CA TYR A 121 -10.18 -4.48 -27.92
C TYR A 121 -8.69 -4.30 -27.59
N ALA A 122 -8.28 -3.10 -27.19
CA ALA A 122 -6.90 -2.80 -26.81
C ALA A 122 -6.41 -3.70 -25.67
N PHE A 123 -7.23 -3.88 -24.62
CA PHE A 123 -6.92 -4.74 -23.49
C PHE A 123 -6.74 -6.21 -23.90
N ARG A 124 -7.58 -6.70 -24.81
CA ARG A 124 -7.44 -8.06 -25.36
C ARG A 124 -6.14 -8.22 -26.13
N VAL A 125 -5.84 -7.29 -27.03
CA VAL A 125 -4.62 -7.31 -27.85
C VAL A 125 -3.37 -7.28 -26.98
N VAL A 126 -3.32 -6.42 -25.96
CA VAL A 126 -2.20 -6.36 -25.01
C VAL A 126 -2.01 -7.69 -24.28
N ASN A 127 -3.10 -8.32 -23.83
CA ASN A 127 -3.02 -9.61 -23.17
C ASN A 127 -2.57 -10.74 -24.12
N GLU A 128 -3.01 -10.73 -25.38
CA GLU A 128 -2.58 -11.69 -26.39
C GLU A 128 -1.10 -11.53 -26.73
N LEU A 129 -0.60 -10.30 -26.87
CA LEU A 129 0.82 -10.01 -27.08
C LEU A 129 1.68 -10.53 -25.92
N ILE A 130 1.27 -10.26 -24.69
CA ILE A 130 1.99 -10.73 -23.51
C ILE A 130 1.96 -12.27 -23.43
N ALA A 131 0.84 -12.91 -23.77
CA ALA A 131 0.71 -14.36 -23.75
C ALA A 131 1.55 -15.03 -24.86
N SER A 132 1.76 -14.37 -26.00
CA SER A 132 2.63 -14.86 -27.09
C SER A 132 4.13 -14.67 -26.81
N GLY A 133 4.47 -13.92 -25.74
CA GLY A 133 5.86 -13.61 -25.42
C GLY A 133 6.41 -12.37 -26.12
N GLU A 134 5.55 -11.65 -26.84
CA GLU A 134 5.90 -10.38 -27.47
C GLU A 134 5.61 -9.25 -26.48
N TYR A 135 6.66 -8.63 -25.95
CA TYR A 135 6.52 -7.57 -24.95
C TYR A 135 6.80 -6.21 -25.60
N PRO A 136 5.99 -5.18 -25.32
CA PRO A 136 6.31 -3.81 -25.70
C PRO A 136 7.66 -3.36 -25.12
N ASP A 137 8.32 -2.45 -25.83
CA ASP A 137 9.55 -1.83 -25.34
C ASP A 137 9.33 -1.24 -23.96
N ASN A 138 10.26 -1.47 -23.05
CA ASN A 138 10.21 -1.03 -21.64
C ASN A 138 9.14 -1.71 -20.76
N TYR A 139 8.41 -2.74 -21.23
CA TYR A 139 7.41 -3.44 -20.41
C TYR A 139 7.94 -3.88 -19.06
N PHE A 140 9.05 -4.64 -19.06
CA PHE A 140 9.67 -5.14 -17.82
C PHE A 140 10.25 -4.02 -16.96
N PHE A 141 10.74 -2.96 -17.59
CA PHE A 141 11.26 -1.81 -16.87
C PHE A 141 10.14 -1.07 -16.11
N ASN A 142 9.03 -0.78 -16.77
CA ASN A 142 7.88 -0.11 -16.16
C ASN A 142 7.25 -0.98 -15.06
N LEU A 143 7.04 -2.27 -15.35
CA LEU A 143 6.52 -3.22 -14.36
C LEU A 143 7.45 -3.35 -13.15
N GLY A 144 8.76 -3.45 -13.37
CA GLY A 144 9.76 -3.53 -12.32
C GLY A 144 9.80 -2.26 -11.47
N MET A 145 9.79 -1.09 -12.10
CA MET A 145 9.73 0.19 -11.39
C MET A 145 8.47 0.27 -10.52
N LEU A 146 7.31 0.00 -11.10
CA LEU A 146 6.05 0.03 -10.36
C LEU A 146 6.07 -0.94 -9.17
N ALA A 147 6.56 -2.17 -9.37
CA ALA A 147 6.66 -3.18 -8.32
C ALA A 147 7.61 -2.75 -7.19
N VAL A 148 8.82 -2.29 -7.52
CA VAL A 148 9.81 -1.85 -6.52
C VAL A 148 9.27 -0.71 -5.67
N PHE A 149 8.68 0.33 -6.30
CA PHE A 149 8.15 1.46 -5.55
C PHE A 149 6.87 1.11 -4.77
N THR A 150 6.08 0.15 -5.23
CA THR A 150 4.96 -0.40 -4.45
C THR A 150 5.46 -1.08 -3.18
N LEU A 151 6.53 -1.87 -3.27
CA LEU A 151 7.15 -2.49 -2.09
C LEU A 151 7.78 -1.47 -1.15
N VAL A 152 8.40 -0.41 -1.67
CA VAL A 152 8.91 0.71 -0.86
C VAL A 152 7.76 1.41 -0.13
N GLY A 153 6.66 1.72 -0.82
CA GLY A 153 5.45 2.31 -0.21
C GLY A 153 4.84 1.43 0.88
N ALA A 154 4.79 0.11 0.64
CA ALA A 154 4.37 -0.86 1.64
C ALA A 154 5.31 -0.87 2.85
N GLY A 155 6.64 -0.87 2.63
CA GLY A 155 7.66 -0.82 3.68
C GLY A 155 7.54 0.43 4.55
N ILE A 156 7.32 1.60 3.95
CA ILE A 156 7.06 2.85 4.68
C ILE A 156 5.81 2.72 5.55
N SER A 157 4.72 2.16 5.00
CA SER A 157 3.48 1.98 5.74
C SER A 157 3.64 1.00 6.90
N ILE A 158 4.28 -0.15 6.67
CA ILE A 158 4.57 -1.14 7.71
C ILE A 158 5.47 -0.56 8.81
N SER A 159 6.53 0.16 8.44
CA SER A 159 7.44 0.78 9.40
C SER A 159 6.74 1.86 10.23
N SER A 160 5.84 2.62 9.63
CA SER A 160 5.00 3.60 10.32
C SER A 160 4.11 2.95 11.38
N VAL A 161 3.48 1.82 11.05
CA VAL A 161 2.67 1.04 12.00
C VAL A 161 3.53 0.51 13.16
N TRP A 162 4.69 -0.06 12.84
CA TRP A 162 5.58 -0.63 13.87
C TRP A 162 6.28 0.43 14.71
N SER A 163 6.65 1.60 14.14
CA SER A 163 7.26 2.69 14.90
C SER A 163 6.26 3.36 15.83
N SER A 164 5.01 3.51 15.44
CA SER A 164 3.94 4.00 16.33
C SER A 164 3.78 3.11 17.58
N HIS A 165 4.08 1.82 17.45
CA HIS A 165 4.09 0.90 18.59
C HIS A 165 5.41 0.93 19.37
N LYS A 166 6.56 1.20 18.72
CA LYS A 166 7.87 1.27 19.37
C LYS A 166 8.06 2.55 20.20
N THR A 167 7.61 3.68 19.68
CA THR A 167 7.71 4.98 20.37
C THR A 167 6.87 4.99 21.64
N LYS A 168 5.75 4.27 21.64
CA LYS A 168 4.94 4.02 22.84
C LYS A 168 5.64 3.10 23.87
N GLY A 169 6.60 2.28 23.44
CA GLY A 169 7.37 1.38 24.34
C GLY A 169 8.68 1.96 24.87
N THR A 170 9.26 2.97 24.24
CA THR A 170 10.57 3.56 24.65
C THR A 170 10.42 4.64 25.75
N ALA A 171 9.21 5.11 26.00
CA ALA A 171 8.88 5.91 27.18
C ALA A 171 8.98 5.10 28.52
N ARG A 172 9.56 3.89 28.46
CA ARG A 172 9.63 2.92 29.55
C ARG A 172 11.02 2.79 30.21
N LYS A 173 11.97 3.71 29.89
CA LYS A 173 13.26 3.75 30.61
C LYS A 173 13.48 5.09 31.28
#